data_d9ba51c8b5319650e8f05ba39000e56b
#
_entry.id   d9ba51c8b5319650e8f05ba39000e56b
#
_cell.length_a   1.000
_cell.length_b   1.000
_cell.length_c   1.000
_cell.angle_alpha   90.00
_cell.angle_beta   90.00
_cell.angle_gamma   90.00
#
_symmetry.space_group_name_H-M   'P 1'
#
loop_
_entity.id
_entity.type
_entity.pdbx_description
1 polymer ?
#
loop_
_entity_poly.entity_id
_entity_poly.type
_entity_poly.pdbx_seq_one_letter_code
_entity_poly.pdbx_strand_id
1 'polypeptide(L)' 'MENKDFYEQELPKYLQHDLDAYKDGLEHNSSVLDCLWGELYGSINIAEINEGAITPEHADYLRKKYLFKE' A
#
# COMPACT_ATOMS: atom_id res chain seq x y z
N MET A 1 7.93 13.64 -17.64
CA MET A 1 7.47 12.35 -17.13
C MET A 1 6.94 12.52 -15.72
N GLU A 2 5.78 11.96 -15.48
CA GLU A 2 5.16 12.08 -14.18
C GLU A 2 5.87 11.19 -13.16
N ASN A 3 6.23 11.79 -12.03
CA ASN A 3 6.88 11.08 -10.94
C ASN A 3 5.86 10.83 -9.83
N LYS A 4 5.57 9.57 -9.55
CA LYS A 4 4.58 9.21 -8.54
C LYS A 4 5.22 8.70 -7.25
N ASP A 5 6.50 8.96 -7.04
CA ASP A 5 7.18 8.54 -5.81
C ASP A 5 6.52 9.15 -4.57
N PHE A 6 5.95 10.34 -4.70
CA PHE A 6 5.30 10.98 -3.56
C PHE A 6 4.11 10.17 -3.05
N TYR A 7 3.50 9.33 -3.88
CA TYR A 7 2.44 8.44 -3.44
C TYR A 7 2.92 7.36 -2.49
N GLU A 8 4.23 7.19 -2.37
CA GLU A 8 4.83 6.20 -1.48
C GLU A 8 5.61 6.83 -0.34
N GLN A 9 5.63 8.17 -0.25
CA GLN A 9 6.41 8.89 0.74
C GLN A 9 5.57 9.57 1.81
N GLU A 10 4.42 10.11 1.45
CA GLU A 10 3.59 10.86 2.38
C GLU A 10 2.40 10.03 2.82
N LEU A 11 2.68 8.88 3.44
CA LEU A 11 1.66 7.96 3.87
C LEU A 11 1.52 8.00 5.39
N PRO A 12 0.30 7.73 5.93
CA PRO A 12 0.16 7.52 7.36
C PRO A 12 1.13 6.44 7.83
N LYS A 13 1.59 6.53 9.06
CA LYS A 13 2.59 5.60 9.58
C LYS A 13 2.16 4.14 9.48
N TYR A 14 0.91 3.84 9.81
CA TYR A 14 0.42 2.47 9.75
C TYR A 14 0.42 1.94 8.32
N LEU A 15 0.05 2.78 7.36
CA LEU A 15 0.05 2.39 5.95
C LEU A 15 1.47 2.21 5.44
N GLN A 16 2.37 3.12 5.80
CA GLN A 16 3.77 3.00 5.40
C GLN A 16 4.38 1.72 5.96
N HIS A 17 4.08 1.41 7.21
CA HIS A 17 4.58 0.19 7.85
C HIS A 17 4.11 -1.05 7.09
N ASP A 18 2.82 -1.10 6.76
CA ASP A 18 2.26 -2.26 6.07
C ASP A 18 2.78 -2.37 4.64
N LEU A 19 2.97 -1.24 3.98
CA LEU A 19 3.54 -1.24 2.63
C LEU A 19 4.98 -1.74 2.65
N ASP A 20 5.77 -1.25 3.59
CA ASP A 20 7.17 -1.68 3.71
C ASP A 20 7.27 -3.17 4.03
N ALA A 21 6.40 -3.66 4.91
CA ALA A 21 6.37 -5.08 5.25
C ALA A 21 6.00 -5.93 4.03
N TYR A 22 5.04 -5.46 3.23
CA TYR A 22 4.64 -6.19 2.03
C TYR A 22 5.76 -6.21 0.98
N LYS A 23 6.44 -5.08 0.79
CA LYS A 23 7.58 -5.02 -0.13
C LYS A 23 8.68 -5.98 0.30
N ASP A 24 8.98 -6.00 1.59
CA ASP A 24 9.99 -6.89 2.14
C ASP A 24 9.59 -8.34 1.93
N GLY A 25 8.32 -8.66 2.16
CA GLY A 25 7.81 -10.00 1.94
C GLY A 25 7.92 -10.45 0.50
N LEU A 26 7.64 -9.55 -0.45
CA LEU A 26 7.80 -9.85 -1.86
C LEU A 26 9.26 -10.13 -2.21
N GLU A 27 10.16 -9.31 -1.68
CA GLU A 27 11.59 -9.45 -1.98
C GLU A 27 12.14 -10.77 -1.45
N HIS A 28 11.67 -11.23 -0.31
CA HIS A 28 12.18 -12.42 0.34
C HIS A 28 11.28 -13.65 0.19
N ASN A 29 10.28 -13.58 -0.68
CA ASN A 29 9.35 -14.69 -0.89
C ASN A 29 8.75 -15.20 0.42
N SER A 30 8.24 -14.27 1.23
CA SER A 30 7.69 -14.60 2.53
C SER A 30 6.53 -15.59 2.42
N SER A 31 6.47 -16.56 3.32
CA SER A 31 5.38 -17.52 3.36
C SER A 31 4.08 -16.91 3.90
N VAL A 32 4.15 -15.68 4.43
CA VAL A 32 2.97 -14.98 4.97
C VAL A 32 2.52 -13.84 4.08
N LEU A 33 2.85 -13.89 2.78
CA LEU A 33 2.45 -12.85 1.84
C LEU A 33 0.94 -12.63 1.81
N ASP A 34 0.15 -13.70 1.96
CA ASP A 34 -1.30 -13.56 1.96
C ASP A 34 -1.76 -12.69 3.12
N CYS A 35 -1.17 -12.85 4.29
CA CYS A 35 -1.49 -12.02 5.44
C CYS A 35 -1.05 -10.57 5.22
N LEU A 36 0.14 -10.38 4.69
CA LEU A 36 0.67 -9.05 4.40
C LEU A 36 -0.18 -8.34 3.35
N TRP A 37 -0.65 -9.08 2.35
CA TRP A 37 -1.54 -8.56 1.32
C TRP A 37 -2.83 -8.01 1.96
N GLY A 38 -3.44 -8.81 2.83
CA GLY A 38 -4.68 -8.41 3.48
C GLY A 38 -4.50 -7.20 4.40
N GLU A 39 -3.40 -7.16 5.13
CA GLU A 39 -3.10 -6.04 6.01
C GLU A 39 -2.90 -4.75 5.20
N LEU A 40 -2.15 -4.84 4.12
CA LEU A 40 -1.92 -3.66 3.27
C LEU A 40 -3.22 -3.19 2.63
N TYR A 41 -4.02 -4.12 2.12
CA TYR A 41 -5.32 -3.79 1.52
C TYR A 41 -6.21 -3.06 2.53
N GLY A 42 -6.28 -3.58 3.76
CA GLY A 42 -7.06 -2.97 4.82
C GLY A 42 -6.56 -1.58 5.20
N SER A 43 -5.24 -1.41 5.30
CA SER A 43 -4.66 -0.12 5.64
C SER A 43 -4.92 0.92 4.55
N ILE A 44 -4.85 0.52 3.29
CA ILE A 44 -5.16 1.44 2.19
C ILE A 44 -6.63 1.88 2.27
N ASN A 45 -7.53 0.94 2.52
CA ASN A 45 -8.96 1.25 2.63
C ASN A 45 -9.25 2.19 3.81
N ILE A 46 -8.60 1.96 4.94
CA ILE A 46 -8.77 2.82 6.12
C ILE A 46 -8.29 4.23 5.80
N ALA A 47 -7.11 4.33 5.18
CA ALA A 47 -6.55 5.64 4.86
C ALA A 47 -7.42 6.40 3.87
N GLU A 48 -8.00 5.70 2.89
CA GLU A 48 -8.85 6.34 1.89
C GLU A 48 -10.23 6.67 2.43
N ILE A 49 -10.89 5.71 3.04
CA ILE A 49 -12.32 5.81 3.33
C ILE A 49 -12.58 6.34 4.73
N ASN A 50 -11.94 5.76 5.73
CA ASN A 50 -12.23 6.11 7.12
C ASN A 50 -11.57 7.41 7.55
N GLU A 51 -10.33 7.62 7.16
CA GLU A 51 -9.57 8.78 7.61
C GLU A 51 -9.42 9.88 6.57
N GLY A 52 -9.62 9.54 5.30
CA GLY A 52 -9.42 10.51 4.23
C GLY A 52 -7.99 11.01 4.14
N ALA A 53 -7.03 10.19 4.59
CA ALA A 53 -5.62 10.59 4.59
C ALA A 53 -5.01 10.52 3.21
N ILE A 54 -5.59 9.72 2.31
CA ILE A 54 -5.16 9.64 0.92
C ILE A 54 -6.38 9.72 0.02
N THR A 55 -6.15 10.17 -1.22
CA THR A 55 -7.24 10.28 -2.19
C THR A 55 -7.57 8.92 -2.80
N PRO A 56 -8.77 8.77 -3.40
CA PRO A 56 -9.08 7.53 -4.13
C PRO A 56 -8.07 7.22 -5.22
N GLU A 57 -7.57 8.24 -5.91
CA GLU A 57 -6.54 8.06 -6.94
C GLU A 57 -5.26 7.50 -6.35
N HIS A 58 -4.86 8.04 -5.19
CA HIS A 58 -3.68 7.58 -4.48
C HIS A 58 -3.85 6.12 -4.05
N ALA A 59 -5.02 5.79 -3.49
CA ALA A 59 -5.31 4.44 -3.06
C ALA A 59 -5.29 3.46 -4.23
N ASP A 60 -5.88 3.85 -5.36
CA ASP A 60 -5.88 3.01 -6.56
C ASP A 60 -4.48 2.77 -7.09
N TYR A 61 -3.63 3.79 -7.05
CA TYR A 61 -2.24 3.64 -7.46
C TYR A 61 -1.55 2.54 -6.64
N LEU A 62 -1.72 2.57 -5.32
CA LEU A 62 -1.09 1.59 -4.44
C LEU A 62 -1.66 0.19 -4.67
N ARG A 63 -2.97 0.08 -4.82
CA ARG A 63 -3.61 -1.20 -5.07
C ARG A 63 -3.13 -1.83 -6.36
N LYS A 64 -3.12 -1.04 -7.44
CA LYS A 64 -2.75 -1.57 -8.75
C LYS A 64 -1.28 -1.94 -8.81
N LYS A 65 -0.43 -1.14 -8.19
CA LYS A 65 1.01 -1.40 -8.24
C LYS A 65 1.41 -2.62 -7.43
N TYR A 66 0.84 -2.79 -6.25
CA TYR A 66 1.31 -3.81 -5.31
C TYR A 66 0.37 -5.00 -5.16
N LEU A 67 -0.93 -4.76 -5.12
CA LEU A 67 -1.88 -5.81 -4.80
C LEU A 67 -2.45 -6.50 -6.02
N PHE A 68 -2.83 -5.73 -7.01
CA PHE A 68 -3.45 -6.28 -8.22
C PHE A 68 -2.48 -6.39 -9.39
N LYS A 69 -1.36 -5.67 -9.31
CA LYS A 69 -0.28 -5.74 -10.30
C LYS A 69 -0.74 -5.47 -11.73
N GLU A 70 -1.59 -4.48 -11.87
CA GLU A 70 -2.06 -4.05 -13.17
C GLU A 70 -1.17 -2.98 -13.78
#